data_f591dbe2265a769d9e773a28abe590d2
#
_entry.id   f591dbe2265a769d9e773a28abe590d2
#
_cell.length_a   1.000
_cell.length_b   1.000
_cell.length_c   1.000
_cell.angle_alpha   90.00
_cell.angle_beta   90.00
_cell.angle_gamma   90.00
#
_symmetry.space_group_name_H-M   'P 1'
#
loop_
_entity.id
_entity.type
_entity.pdbx_description
1 polymer ?
#
loop_
_entity_poly.entity_id
_entity_poly.type
_entity_poly.pdbx_seq_one_letter_code
_entity_poly.pdbx_strand_id
1 'polypeptide(L)'
;MLLSLFITLIVAASILYIYLDKQLPDVDELKSVQLPIPMRIYTSDGQAIAEFGELHRNLVKLNEVPNLMVKAFLATEDQRFLEHHGVDFYGLLRAATEVLLTWSKVQGGSTITMQVARNFYLSREKTFLRKFTEILLSLKIEREFTKEQILELYLNKIFLGNRAYGVAAAAQVYFNKTLNQLTLPEMATIAGLPKAPSAINPLINPIAAKQRRDHVLTRMFELGYISKASYETAIATPMLTQVQTDTGGMIKAPYVAEMVRDMMYKSFGEDSYLKGYNVYTTISSAQQLAANKALRTSLLAYDKRHGYRGTEKNIAPLDANKVTHTLNSLHRASSINGLQAAIIIAITDQVITALLVNNQMIFIPWQGLAWTIPQLANNALNPPPETLKNKVHVGDVIRVQETQNNTWELSQIPKVQGALVALNPQTGAISALVCGFNYNLSKFNRVIQAERQPGSGFKPFIYAAALAKGYTLANIFNDAPLVFDIPGRDEPWRPQNDNHIFSGPTRLRVALAKSINLVSVRLLQAIDVPYVLTYVKRFGFNAKKLPRNLSLALGTGEVTPIELARAYAVFANGGYRITPYLIDHITTEQGQS
;
A
#
# COMPACT_ATOMS: atom_id res chain seq x y z
N MET A 1 19.10 -38.64 48.61
CA MET A 1 18.45 -38.54 47.31
C MET A 1 18.03 -37.10 46.96
N LEU A 2 17.20 -36.41 47.74
CA LEU A 2 16.78 -35.04 47.48
C LEU A 2 17.95 -34.03 47.45
N LEU A 3 18.91 -34.13 48.38
CA LEU A 3 20.10 -33.24 48.41
C LEU A 3 21.03 -33.44 47.20
N SER A 4 21.21 -34.69 46.76
CA SER A 4 22.02 -35.02 45.58
C SER A 4 21.36 -34.49 44.29
N LEU A 5 20.03 -34.62 44.15
CA LEU A 5 19.26 -34.06 43.04
C LEU A 5 19.37 -32.53 43.01
N PHE A 6 19.30 -31.87 44.16
CA PHE A 6 19.43 -30.42 44.30
C PHE A 6 20.83 -29.94 43.89
N ILE A 7 21.90 -30.63 44.33
CA ILE A 7 23.29 -30.31 43.95
C ILE A 7 23.49 -30.49 42.43
N THR A 8 22.97 -31.60 41.86
CA THR A 8 23.06 -31.85 40.41
C THR A 8 22.36 -30.75 39.60
N LEU A 9 21.20 -30.29 40.07
CA LEU A 9 20.46 -29.17 39.44
C LEU A 9 21.24 -27.87 39.51
N ILE A 10 21.89 -27.54 40.64
CA ILE A 10 22.76 -26.35 40.77
C ILE A 10 23.96 -26.45 39.85
N VAL A 11 24.65 -27.60 39.80
CA VAL A 11 25.81 -27.79 38.91
C VAL A 11 25.38 -27.66 37.44
N ALA A 12 24.27 -28.28 37.03
CA ALA A 12 23.75 -28.17 35.68
C ALA A 12 23.36 -26.74 35.33
N ALA A 13 22.71 -26.01 36.25
CA ALA A 13 22.38 -24.58 36.07
C ALA A 13 23.62 -23.70 35.97
N SER A 14 24.67 -23.99 36.76
CA SER A 14 25.94 -23.26 36.72
C SER A 14 26.71 -23.51 35.41
N ILE A 15 26.74 -24.75 34.93
CA ILE A 15 27.33 -25.07 33.61
C ILE A 15 26.58 -24.38 32.50
N LEU A 16 25.26 -24.40 32.51
CA LEU A 16 24.42 -23.73 31.55
C LEU A 16 24.62 -22.20 31.59
N TYR A 17 24.75 -21.65 32.79
CA TYR A 17 25.06 -20.22 32.98
C TYR A 17 26.41 -19.84 32.33
N ILE A 18 27.49 -20.56 32.64
CA ILE A 18 28.82 -20.31 32.09
C ILE A 18 28.85 -20.48 30.57
N TYR A 19 28.15 -21.45 30.06
CA TYR A 19 28.04 -21.71 28.61
C TYR A 19 27.31 -20.56 27.91
N LEU A 20 26.18 -20.12 28.44
CA LEU A 20 25.36 -19.05 27.85
C LEU A 20 26.00 -17.67 28.04
N ASP A 21 26.63 -17.40 29.19
CA ASP A 21 27.27 -16.10 29.47
C ASP A 21 28.33 -15.74 28.43
N LYS A 22 29.08 -16.73 27.95
CA LYS A 22 30.07 -16.56 26.86
C LYS A 22 29.48 -16.28 25.50
N GLN A 23 28.19 -16.59 25.31
CA GLN A 23 27.47 -16.36 24.04
C GLN A 23 26.56 -15.13 24.11
N LEU A 24 26.45 -14.49 25.28
CA LEU A 24 25.65 -13.28 25.40
C LEU A 24 26.29 -12.13 24.61
N PRO A 25 25.49 -11.40 23.84
CA PRO A 25 25.95 -10.20 23.14
C PRO A 25 26.43 -9.13 24.14
N ASP A 26 27.27 -8.23 23.64
CA ASP A 26 27.71 -7.08 24.42
C ASP A 26 26.53 -6.11 24.57
N VAL A 27 26.18 -5.81 25.83
CA VAL A 27 25.09 -4.86 26.11
C VAL A 27 25.52 -3.41 25.98
N ASP A 28 26.84 -3.12 25.94
CA ASP A 28 27.36 -1.76 25.73
C ASP A 28 26.93 -1.20 24.36
N GLU A 29 26.65 -2.05 23.38
CA GLU A 29 26.07 -1.64 22.10
C GLU A 29 24.74 -0.89 22.28
N LEU A 30 23.96 -1.14 23.34
CA LEU A 30 22.73 -0.39 23.64
C LEU A 30 23.00 1.09 23.97
N LYS A 31 24.21 1.45 24.40
CA LYS A 31 24.58 2.85 24.65
C LYS A 31 24.73 3.67 23.38
N SER A 32 25.01 2.99 22.28
CA SER A 32 25.23 3.57 20.94
C SER A 32 24.18 3.15 19.91
N VAL A 33 23.05 2.60 20.36
CA VAL A 33 22.00 2.12 19.45
C VAL A 33 21.49 3.28 18.60
N GLN A 34 21.92 3.28 17.36
CA GLN A 34 21.21 4.03 16.31
C GLN A 34 19.97 3.23 15.95
N LEU A 35 18.80 3.73 16.34
CA LEU A 35 17.56 3.12 15.88
C LEU A 35 17.46 3.26 14.34
N PRO A 36 16.93 2.25 13.65
CA PRO A 36 16.75 2.30 12.21
C PRO A 36 16.00 3.56 11.80
N ILE A 37 16.59 4.33 10.90
CA ILE A 37 15.95 5.51 10.33
C ILE A 37 15.31 5.08 9.02
N PRO A 38 14.00 5.30 8.83
CA PRO A 38 13.31 4.85 7.64
C PRO A 38 13.78 5.60 6.39
N MET A 39 13.80 4.88 5.26
CA MET A 39 13.99 5.47 3.95
C MET A 39 12.76 6.31 3.58
N ARG A 40 12.98 7.54 3.13
CA ARG A 40 11.93 8.45 2.67
C ARG A 40 12.05 8.68 1.17
N ILE A 41 10.92 8.69 0.50
CA ILE A 41 10.85 8.88 -0.94
C ILE A 41 10.10 10.17 -1.22
N TYR A 42 10.67 11.00 -2.08
CA TYR A 42 10.15 12.31 -2.44
C TYR A 42 9.96 12.46 -3.95
N THR A 43 9.05 13.34 -4.34
CA THR A 43 8.95 13.88 -5.71
C THR A 43 10.13 14.80 -6.02
N SER A 44 10.28 15.18 -7.29
CA SER A 44 11.31 16.12 -7.73
C SER A 44 11.15 17.53 -7.11
N ASP A 45 9.92 17.88 -6.72
CA ASP A 45 9.56 19.12 -6.04
C ASP A 45 9.45 18.96 -4.51
N GLY A 46 10.02 17.90 -3.95
CA GLY A 46 10.21 17.69 -2.50
C GLY A 46 8.98 17.23 -1.73
N GLN A 47 7.87 16.87 -2.41
CA GLN A 47 6.70 16.34 -1.73
C GLN A 47 6.93 14.86 -1.35
N ALA A 48 6.53 14.46 -0.14
CA ALA A 48 6.66 13.08 0.28
C ALA A 48 5.75 12.14 -0.53
N ILE A 49 6.29 10.97 -0.92
CA ILE A 49 5.56 9.88 -1.59
C ILE A 49 5.33 8.71 -0.64
N ALA A 50 6.37 8.27 0.05
CA ALA A 50 6.33 7.12 0.93
C ALA A 50 7.47 7.12 1.93
N GLU A 51 7.31 6.33 2.98
CA GLU A 51 8.33 6.02 3.97
C GLU A 51 8.40 4.50 4.15
N PHE A 52 9.61 3.93 4.09
CA PHE A 52 9.86 2.49 4.23
C PHE A 52 10.87 2.24 5.33
N GLY A 53 10.54 1.36 6.22
CA GLY A 53 11.30 1.01 7.40
C GLY A 53 10.38 0.88 8.62
N GLU A 54 10.98 0.68 9.77
CA GLU A 54 10.26 0.78 11.03
C GLU A 54 9.95 2.27 11.28
N LEU A 55 8.70 2.61 11.57
CA LEU A 55 8.32 3.98 11.89
C LEU A 55 8.84 4.34 13.30
N HIS A 56 10.09 4.72 13.39
CA HIS A 56 10.67 5.37 14.56
C HIS A 56 10.74 6.88 14.30
N ARG A 57 9.62 7.56 14.47
CA ARG A 57 9.60 9.03 14.43
C ARG A 57 10.05 9.54 15.78
N ASN A 58 11.29 10.05 15.84
CA ASN A 58 11.92 10.71 16.97
C ASN A 58 12.09 9.82 18.21
N LEU A 59 13.34 9.47 18.52
CA LEU A 59 13.73 9.02 19.86
C LEU A 59 13.24 10.05 20.87
N VAL A 60 12.41 9.62 21.79
CA VAL A 60 11.95 10.46 22.89
C VAL A 60 12.81 10.16 24.12
N LYS A 61 13.31 11.19 24.74
CA LYS A 61 13.91 11.07 26.07
C LYS A 61 12.82 10.82 27.08
N LEU A 62 13.13 10.11 28.16
CA LEU A 62 12.16 9.78 29.18
C LEU A 62 11.45 11.02 29.77
N ASN A 63 12.18 12.14 29.89
CA ASN A 63 11.62 13.41 30.38
C ASN A 63 10.64 14.09 29.39
N GLU A 64 10.61 13.66 28.12
CA GLU A 64 9.66 14.13 27.11
C GLU A 64 8.36 13.28 27.10
N VAL A 65 8.37 12.12 27.78
CA VAL A 65 7.19 11.24 27.89
C VAL A 65 6.32 11.68 29.06
N PRO A 66 5.01 11.94 28.86
CA PRO A 66 4.12 12.31 29.95
C PRO A 66 4.15 11.29 31.10
N ASN A 67 4.27 11.76 32.34
CA ASN A 67 4.37 10.90 33.53
C ASN A 67 3.19 9.92 33.65
N LEU A 68 1.97 10.35 33.29
CA LEU A 68 0.79 9.48 33.28
C LEU A 68 0.93 8.32 32.26
N MET A 69 1.62 8.54 31.13
CA MET A 69 1.89 7.47 30.17
C MET A 69 2.90 6.46 30.74
N VAL A 70 3.98 6.94 31.36
CA VAL A 70 4.94 6.08 32.06
C VAL A 70 4.23 5.23 33.10
N LYS A 71 3.40 5.83 33.94
CA LYS A 71 2.61 5.12 34.96
C LYS A 71 1.63 4.12 34.37
N ALA A 72 1.04 4.39 33.19
CA ALA A 72 0.16 3.46 32.51
C ALA A 72 0.89 2.19 32.04
N PHE A 73 2.11 2.33 31.50
CA PHE A 73 2.96 1.18 31.15
C PHE A 73 3.40 0.41 32.38
N LEU A 74 3.87 1.07 33.43
CA LEU A 74 4.27 0.42 34.67
C LEU A 74 3.10 -0.33 35.31
N ALA A 75 1.92 0.26 35.37
CA ALA A 75 0.73 -0.36 35.93
C ALA A 75 0.33 -1.67 35.26
N THR A 76 0.63 -1.82 33.97
CA THR A 76 0.15 -2.94 33.14
C THR A 76 1.20 -3.99 32.83
N GLU A 77 2.44 -3.54 32.61
CA GLU A 77 3.52 -4.41 32.13
C GLU A 77 4.43 -4.84 33.27
N ASP A 78 4.74 -3.95 34.21
CA ASP A 78 5.70 -4.22 35.28
C ASP A 78 5.52 -3.28 36.48
N GLN A 79 4.58 -3.60 37.33
CA GLN A 79 4.22 -2.75 38.49
C GLN A 79 5.39 -2.50 39.45
N ARG A 80 6.30 -3.47 39.59
CA ARG A 80 7.45 -3.39 40.49
C ARG A 80 8.77 -3.14 39.78
N PHE A 81 8.72 -2.55 38.59
CA PHE A 81 9.89 -2.27 37.76
C PHE A 81 11.01 -1.55 38.52
N LEU A 82 10.66 -0.60 39.39
CA LEU A 82 11.64 0.16 40.18
C LEU A 82 12.23 -0.59 41.38
N GLU A 83 11.65 -1.76 41.75
CA GLU A 83 12.02 -2.52 42.95
C GLU A 83 12.94 -3.72 42.64
N HIS A 84 12.73 -4.39 41.51
CA HIS A 84 13.49 -5.58 41.15
C HIS A 84 14.70 -5.24 40.24
N HIS A 85 15.63 -6.19 40.10
CA HIS A 85 16.84 -6.08 39.28
C HIS A 85 16.76 -7.00 38.05
N GLY A 86 15.96 -6.64 37.05
CA GLY A 86 15.78 -7.35 35.79
C GLY A 86 14.74 -8.46 35.81
N VAL A 87 14.59 -9.18 36.90
CA VAL A 87 13.64 -10.29 37.06
C VAL A 87 12.80 -10.06 38.32
N ASP A 88 11.48 -10.11 38.17
CA ASP A 88 10.54 -10.05 39.29
C ASP A 88 10.27 -11.47 39.83
N PHE A 89 11.13 -11.95 40.77
CA PHE A 89 10.98 -13.28 41.37
C PHE A 89 9.66 -13.45 42.14
N TYR A 90 9.15 -12.42 42.80
CA TYR A 90 7.85 -12.49 43.50
C TYR A 90 6.68 -12.56 42.51
N GLY A 91 6.76 -11.82 41.40
CA GLY A 91 5.79 -11.90 40.31
C GLY A 91 5.78 -13.26 39.63
N LEU A 92 6.97 -13.86 39.43
CA LEU A 92 7.12 -15.23 38.89
C LEU A 92 6.52 -16.26 39.83
N LEU A 93 6.78 -16.17 41.15
CA LEU A 93 6.24 -17.09 42.14
C LEU A 93 4.70 -16.99 42.18
N ARG A 94 4.17 -15.79 42.22
CA ARG A 94 2.73 -15.55 42.17
C ARG A 94 2.09 -16.11 40.89
N ALA A 95 2.69 -15.85 39.73
CA ALA A 95 2.19 -16.40 38.47
C ALA A 95 2.25 -17.92 38.43
N ALA A 96 3.28 -18.56 39.00
CA ALA A 96 3.39 -20.00 39.12
C ALA A 96 2.32 -20.59 40.03
N THR A 97 2.04 -20.00 41.17
CA THR A 97 0.98 -20.43 42.09
C THR A 97 -0.41 -20.28 41.46
N GLU A 98 -0.65 -19.20 40.70
CA GLU A 98 -1.91 -18.99 40.01
C GLU A 98 -2.15 -19.99 38.88
N VAL A 99 -1.11 -20.32 38.10
CA VAL A 99 -1.16 -21.41 37.08
C VAL A 99 -1.43 -22.77 37.72
N LEU A 100 -0.83 -23.07 38.87
CA LEU A 100 -1.04 -24.31 39.58
C LEU A 100 -2.47 -24.43 40.15
N LEU A 101 -3.06 -23.30 40.57
CA LEU A 101 -4.40 -23.30 41.18
C LEU A 101 -5.52 -23.20 40.12
N THR A 102 -5.30 -22.51 39.01
CA THR A 102 -6.37 -22.21 38.01
C THR A 102 -6.24 -22.98 36.72
N TRP A 103 -5.10 -23.71 36.48
CA TRP A 103 -4.75 -24.37 35.20
C TRP A 103 -4.85 -23.44 33.99
N SER A 104 -4.85 -22.11 34.20
CA SER A 104 -4.96 -21.10 33.14
C SER A 104 -3.79 -20.12 33.19
N LYS A 105 -3.27 -19.72 32.01
CA LYS A 105 -2.26 -18.67 31.88
C LYS A 105 -2.93 -17.30 31.97
N VAL A 106 -3.13 -16.77 33.18
CA VAL A 106 -3.82 -15.49 33.41
C VAL A 106 -2.87 -14.29 33.36
N GLN A 107 -1.60 -14.44 33.77
CA GLN A 107 -0.60 -13.34 33.76
C GLN A 107 0.72 -13.76 33.12
N GLY A 108 1.38 -12.78 32.43
CA GLY A 108 2.74 -12.93 31.91
C GLY A 108 3.77 -12.52 32.96
N GLY A 109 4.78 -13.38 33.24
CA GLY A 109 5.87 -13.08 34.19
C GLY A 109 7.11 -12.47 33.53
N SER A 110 6.97 -11.66 32.48
CA SER A 110 8.11 -10.99 31.84
C SER A 110 8.16 -9.53 32.25
N THR A 111 9.31 -9.07 32.76
CA THR A 111 9.56 -7.68 33.15
C THR A 111 9.80 -6.78 31.93
N ILE A 112 9.77 -5.45 32.12
CA ILE A 112 10.16 -4.46 31.09
C ILE A 112 11.60 -4.73 30.63
N THR A 113 12.54 -4.99 31.55
CA THR A 113 13.95 -5.30 31.20
C THR A 113 14.08 -6.55 30.35
N MET A 114 13.32 -7.62 30.68
CA MET A 114 13.26 -8.83 29.85
C MET A 114 12.68 -8.54 28.46
N GLN A 115 11.73 -7.63 28.34
CA GLN A 115 11.19 -7.21 27.05
C GLN A 115 12.22 -6.40 26.25
N VAL A 116 13.03 -5.56 26.88
CA VAL A 116 14.17 -4.87 26.25
C VAL A 116 15.16 -5.90 25.72
N ALA A 117 15.63 -6.82 26.57
CA ALA A 117 16.52 -7.90 26.16
C ALA A 117 16.02 -8.66 24.94
N ARG A 118 14.74 -9.04 24.96
CA ARG A 118 14.09 -9.74 23.85
C ARG A 118 14.04 -8.91 22.58
N ASN A 119 13.66 -7.63 22.66
CA ASN A 119 13.41 -6.79 21.50
C ASN A 119 14.68 -6.33 20.79
N PHE A 120 15.83 -6.34 21.47
CA PHE A 120 17.12 -5.93 20.90
C PHE A 120 17.99 -7.10 20.45
N TYR A 121 17.96 -8.25 21.18
CA TYR A 121 18.94 -9.30 20.98
C TYR A 121 18.40 -10.66 20.59
N LEU A 122 17.09 -10.91 20.76
CA LEU A 122 16.56 -12.26 20.62
C LEU A 122 15.60 -12.42 19.44
N SER A 123 15.62 -13.61 18.82
CA SER A 123 14.68 -13.98 17.78
C SER A 123 13.25 -14.18 18.34
N ARG A 124 12.25 -14.22 17.43
CA ARG A 124 10.84 -14.45 17.80
C ARG A 124 10.50 -15.89 18.16
N GLU A 125 11.44 -16.82 18.12
CA GLU A 125 11.21 -18.21 18.45
C GLU A 125 10.85 -18.41 19.93
N LYS A 126 9.91 -19.31 20.20
CA LYS A 126 9.43 -19.60 21.57
C LYS A 126 10.11 -20.85 22.10
N THR A 127 11.38 -20.77 22.52
CA THR A 127 12.13 -21.87 23.12
C THR A 127 12.44 -21.59 24.59
N PHE A 128 12.64 -22.66 25.38
CA PHE A 128 13.08 -22.52 26.78
C PHE A 128 14.48 -21.88 26.88
N LEU A 129 15.37 -22.27 25.97
CA LEU A 129 16.73 -21.71 25.91
C LEU A 129 16.69 -20.19 25.71
N ARG A 130 15.88 -19.72 24.74
CA ARG A 130 15.67 -18.28 24.51
C ARG A 130 15.15 -17.57 25.77
N LYS A 131 14.22 -18.20 26.52
CA LYS A 131 13.69 -17.59 27.76
C LYS A 131 14.75 -17.50 28.84
N PHE A 132 15.66 -18.47 28.92
CA PHE A 132 16.78 -18.44 29.84
C PHE A 132 17.79 -17.34 29.45
N THR A 133 18.10 -17.22 28.16
CA THR A 133 18.95 -16.14 27.63
C THR A 133 18.34 -14.76 27.89
N GLU A 134 17.00 -14.61 27.75
CA GLU A 134 16.27 -13.37 28.06
C GLU A 134 16.44 -12.97 29.54
N ILE A 135 16.41 -13.93 30.46
CA ILE A 135 16.65 -13.70 31.90
C ILE A 135 18.09 -13.24 32.14
N LEU A 136 19.09 -13.94 31.60
CA LEU A 136 20.49 -13.60 31.77
C LEU A 136 20.83 -12.22 31.19
N LEU A 137 20.34 -11.92 30.00
CA LEU A 137 20.49 -10.59 29.38
C LEU A 137 19.84 -9.49 30.22
N SER A 138 18.64 -9.76 30.81
CA SER A 138 17.99 -8.77 31.64
C SER A 138 18.79 -8.42 32.90
N LEU A 139 19.44 -9.42 33.51
CA LEU A 139 20.33 -9.20 34.64
C LEU A 139 21.59 -8.42 34.25
N LYS A 140 22.15 -8.68 33.04
CA LYS A 140 23.30 -7.95 32.52
C LYS A 140 22.95 -6.50 32.19
N ILE A 141 21.78 -6.26 31.56
CA ILE A 141 21.28 -4.90 31.26
C ILE A 141 21.09 -4.08 32.54
N GLU A 142 20.53 -4.65 33.61
CA GLU A 142 20.30 -3.94 34.88
C GLU A 142 21.61 -3.59 35.63
N ARG A 143 22.71 -4.23 35.30
CA ARG A 143 24.02 -3.87 35.85
C ARG A 143 24.64 -2.67 35.15
N GLU A 144 24.37 -2.51 33.85
CA GLU A 144 25.03 -1.52 33.00
C GLU A 144 24.17 -0.26 32.76
N PHE A 145 22.85 -0.34 32.98
CA PHE A 145 21.89 0.72 32.68
C PHE A 145 21.04 1.09 33.89
N THR A 146 20.71 2.37 34.02
CA THR A 146 19.74 2.83 35.03
C THR A 146 18.32 2.47 34.66
N LYS A 147 17.38 2.48 35.62
CA LYS A 147 15.97 2.23 35.38
C LYS A 147 15.37 3.19 34.35
N GLU A 148 15.78 4.44 34.39
CA GLU A 148 15.35 5.47 33.44
C GLU A 148 15.82 5.14 32.02
N GLN A 149 17.08 4.72 31.86
CA GLN A 149 17.64 4.35 30.57
C GLN A 149 16.95 3.10 30.00
N ILE A 150 16.69 2.08 30.83
CA ILE A 150 15.97 0.87 30.43
C ILE A 150 14.55 1.20 29.97
N LEU A 151 13.87 2.09 30.70
CA LEU A 151 12.51 2.50 30.36
C LEU A 151 12.48 3.34 29.08
N GLU A 152 13.47 4.20 28.87
CA GLU A 152 13.64 4.97 27.63
C GLU A 152 13.83 4.03 26.42
N LEU A 153 14.73 3.05 26.52
CA LEU A 153 14.93 2.02 25.49
C LEU A 153 13.64 1.25 25.20
N TYR A 154 12.91 0.87 26.25
CA TYR A 154 11.64 0.16 26.13
C TYR A 154 10.59 0.98 25.37
N LEU A 155 10.34 2.21 25.81
CA LEU A 155 9.31 3.09 25.25
C LEU A 155 9.61 3.49 23.80
N ASN A 156 10.87 3.48 23.40
CA ASN A 156 11.29 3.75 22.02
C ASN A 156 11.25 2.52 21.10
N LYS A 157 11.42 1.29 21.64
CA LYS A 157 11.55 0.07 20.81
C LYS A 157 10.33 -0.82 20.77
N ILE A 158 9.41 -0.68 21.74
CA ILE A 158 8.24 -1.56 21.84
C ILE A 158 7.35 -1.48 20.59
N PHE A 159 7.00 -2.64 20.02
CA PHE A 159 6.05 -2.73 18.93
C PHE A 159 4.61 -2.57 19.42
N LEU A 160 3.89 -1.60 18.88
CA LEU A 160 2.55 -1.20 19.29
C LEU A 160 1.48 -1.41 18.21
N GLY A 161 1.78 -2.22 17.19
CA GLY A 161 0.86 -2.51 16.09
C GLY A 161 0.92 -1.47 14.97
N ASN A 162 0.30 -1.78 13.83
CA ASN A 162 0.20 -0.90 12.65
C ASN A 162 1.55 -0.25 12.25
N ARG A 163 2.65 -1.01 12.31
CA ARG A 163 4.05 -0.57 12.06
C ARG A 163 4.57 0.49 13.05
N ALA A 164 3.83 0.81 14.11
CA ALA A 164 4.29 1.73 15.13
C ALA A 164 5.27 1.04 16.08
N TYR A 165 6.51 1.50 16.10
CA TYR A 165 7.53 1.15 17.07
C TYR A 165 7.80 2.38 17.94
N GLY A 166 7.68 2.21 19.26
CA GLY A 166 7.77 3.27 20.25
C GLY A 166 6.49 4.09 20.41
N VAL A 167 6.42 4.77 21.57
CA VAL A 167 5.21 5.49 22.01
C VAL A 167 4.91 6.72 21.17
N ALA A 168 5.95 7.41 20.67
CA ALA A 168 5.75 8.59 19.80
C ALA A 168 5.14 8.21 18.46
N ALA A 169 5.61 7.11 17.85
CA ALA A 169 5.03 6.59 16.61
C ALA A 169 3.57 6.15 16.83
N ALA A 170 3.27 5.50 17.97
CA ALA A 170 1.92 5.09 18.29
C ALA A 170 0.97 6.28 18.49
N ALA A 171 1.41 7.34 19.16
CA ALA A 171 0.64 8.58 19.32
C ALA A 171 0.25 9.20 17.98
N GLN A 172 1.19 9.24 17.05
CA GLN A 172 0.96 9.76 15.71
C GLN A 172 0.04 8.83 14.89
N VAL A 173 0.28 7.51 14.91
CA VAL A 173 -0.47 6.53 14.11
C VAL A 173 -1.93 6.41 14.54
N TYR A 174 -2.20 6.41 15.84
CA TYR A 174 -3.54 6.17 16.36
C TYR A 174 -4.36 7.43 16.59
N PHE A 175 -3.69 8.54 16.92
CA PHE A 175 -4.37 9.76 17.37
C PHE A 175 -3.96 11.01 16.59
N ASN A 176 -2.97 10.92 15.71
CA ASN A 176 -2.40 12.07 14.96
C ASN A 176 -1.96 13.20 15.91
N LYS A 177 -1.35 12.83 17.05
CA LYS A 177 -0.94 13.74 18.12
C LYS A 177 0.52 13.53 18.51
N THR A 178 1.14 14.58 19.08
CA THR A 178 2.38 14.44 19.84
C THR A 178 2.08 13.85 21.23
N LEU A 179 3.09 13.33 21.93
CA LEU A 179 2.91 12.73 23.26
C LEU A 179 2.23 13.67 24.26
N ASN A 180 2.60 14.95 24.25
CA ASN A 180 2.07 15.96 25.16
C ASN A 180 0.62 16.37 24.86
N GLN A 181 0.08 16.02 23.70
CA GLN A 181 -1.30 16.30 23.31
C GLN A 181 -2.24 15.13 23.62
N LEU A 182 -1.69 14.00 24.08
CA LEU A 182 -2.50 12.83 24.40
C LEU A 182 -3.31 13.04 25.68
N THR A 183 -4.56 12.62 25.63
CA THR A 183 -5.42 12.52 26.81
C THR A 183 -5.15 11.25 27.61
N LEU A 184 -5.60 11.18 28.86
CA LEU A 184 -5.44 9.98 29.70
C LEU A 184 -6.01 8.70 29.04
N PRO A 185 -7.22 8.69 28.44
CA PRO A 185 -7.72 7.51 27.71
C PRO A 185 -6.84 7.09 26.53
N GLU A 186 -6.26 8.05 25.80
CA GLU A 186 -5.37 7.78 24.67
C GLU A 186 -4.03 7.17 25.14
N MET A 187 -3.43 7.72 26.21
CA MET A 187 -2.24 7.16 26.85
C MET A 187 -2.47 5.72 27.33
N ALA A 188 -3.60 5.47 28.01
CA ALA A 188 -4.00 4.15 28.48
C ALA A 188 -4.24 3.17 27.33
N THR A 189 -4.76 3.64 26.19
CA THR A 189 -4.93 2.83 24.99
C THR A 189 -3.57 2.37 24.48
N ILE A 190 -2.61 3.28 24.31
CA ILE A 190 -1.24 2.96 23.83
C ILE A 190 -0.56 1.98 24.81
N ALA A 191 -0.63 2.21 26.12
CA ALA A 191 -0.05 1.35 27.13
C ALA A 191 -0.69 -0.06 27.19
N GLY A 192 -1.90 -0.21 26.67
CA GLY A 192 -2.58 -1.49 26.56
C GLY A 192 -2.13 -2.36 25.38
N LEU A 193 -1.50 -1.78 24.35
CA LEU A 193 -1.19 -2.46 23.09
C LEU A 193 -0.13 -3.57 23.19
N PRO A 194 0.92 -3.51 24.04
CA PRO A 194 1.98 -4.53 24.07
C PRO A 194 1.49 -5.96 24.23
N LYS A 195 0.36 -6.17 24.91
CA LYS A 195 -0.25 -7.49 25.15
C LYS A 195 -0.54 -8.25 23.84
N ALA A 196 -1.10 -7.57 22.84
CA ALA A 196 -1.44 -8.16 21.54
C ALA A 196 -1.60 -7.06 20.47
N PRO A 197 -0.51 -6.41 20.04
CA PRO A 197 -0.53 -5.16 19.25
C PRO A 197 -1.30 -5.26 17.93
N SER A 198 -1.32 -6.44 17.33
CA SER A 198 -2.04 -6.68 16.06
C SER A 198 -3.51 -7.01 16.25
N ALA A 199 -3.91 -7.56 17.41
CA ALA A 199 -5.27 -8.04 17.67
C ALA A 199 -6.15 -7.02 18.40
N ILE A 200 -5.57 -6.24 19.33
CA ILE A 200 -6.28 -5.23 20.16
C ILE A 200 -6.00 -3.80 19.69
N ASN A 201 -5.60 -3.64 18.48
CA ASN A 201 -5.34 -2.37 17.85
C ASN A 201 -6.65 -1.59 17.62
N PRO A 202 -6.76 -0.33 18.05
CA PRO A 202 -8.01 0.43 17.99
C PRO A 202 -8.52 0.69 16.57
N LEU A 203 -7.64 0.65 15.56
CA LEU A 203 -8.02 0.77 14.14
C LEU A 203 -8.60 -0.52 13.56
N ILE A 204 -8.31 -1.67 14.17
CA ILE A 204 -8.71 -2.98 13.68
C ILE A 204 -9.86 -3.55 14.51
N ASN A 205 -9.76 -3.39 15.83
CA ASN A 205 -10.72 -3.92 16.79
C ASN A 205 -10.97 -2.91 17.92
N PRO A 206 -11.78 -1.86 17.68
CA PRO A 206 -12.02 -0.81 18.67
C PRO A 206 -12.68 -1.33 19.95
N ILE A 207 -13.48 -2.41 19.87
CA ILE A 207 -14.14 -3.00 21.05
C ILE A 207 -13.11 -3.63 21.98
N ALA A 208 -12.24 -4.49 21.45
CA ALA A 208 -11.18 -5.13 22.24
C ALA A 208 -10.16 -4.07 22.75
N ALA A 209 -9.87 -3.05 21.94
CA ALA A 209 -9.03 -1.92 22.33
C ALA A 209 -9.62 -1.16 23.52
N LYS A 210 -10.94 -0.88 23.49
CA LYS A 210 -11.64 -0.24 24.61
C LYS A 210 -11.56 -1.09 25.87
N GLN A 211 -11.85 -2.37 25.80
CA GLN A 211 -11.76 -3.28 26.94
C GLN A 211 -10.34 -3.30 27.55
N ARG A 212 -9.33 -3.30 26.70
CA ARG A 212 -7.93 -3.29 27.16
C ARG A 212 -7.54 -1.94 27.77
N ARG A 213 -7.96 -0.81 27.18
CA ARG A 213 -7.80 0.53 27.74
C ARG A 213 -8.43 0.63 29.13
N ASP A 214 -9.67 0.16 29.26
CA ASP A 214 -10.42 0.23 30.51
C ASP A 214 -9.71 -0.60 31.60
N HIS A 215 -9.14 -1.75 31.25
CA HIS A 215 -8.30 -2.54 32.16
C HIS A 215 -7.04 -1.75 32.61
N VAL A 216 -6.35 -1.05 31.69
CA VAL A 216 -5.21 -0.19 32.05
C VAL A 216 -5.63 0.91 33.04
N LEU A 217 -6.73 1.60 32.76
CA LEU A 217 -7.28 2.66 33.63
C LEU A 217 -7.64 2.12 35.01
N THR A 218 -8.25 0.93 35.09
CA THR A 218 -8.56 0.26 36.37
C THR A 218 -7.26 -0.01 37.15
N ARG A 219 -6.23 -0.54 36.51
CA ARG A 219 -4.94 -0.79 37.17
C ARG A 219 -4.29 0.51 37.67
N MET A 220 -4.35 1.59 36.87
CA MET A 220 -3.84 2.90 37.30
C MET A 220 -4.58 3.45 38.52
N PHE A 221 -5.90 3.25 38.59
CA PHE A 221 -6.71 3.64 39.72
C PHE A 221 -6.40 2.80 40.96
N GLU A 222 -6.36 1.49 40.87
CA GLU A 222 -6.00 0.55 41.94
C GLU A 222 -4.64 0.88 42.58
N LEU A 223 -3.68 1.34 41.78
CA LEU A 223 -2.33 1.72 42.21
C LEU A 223 -2.25 3.18 42.70
N GLY A 224 -3.35 3.91 42.70
CA GLY A 224 -3.36 5.31 43.14
C GLY A 224 -2.67 6.29 42.19
N TYR A 225 -2.47 5.91 40.93
CA TYR A 225 -1.82 6.77 39.93
C TYR A 225 -2.77 7.83 39.38
N ILE A 226 -4.05 7.59 39.44
CA ILE A 226 -5.13 8.53 39.03
C ILE A 226 -6.23 8.60 40.10
N SER A 227 -6.91 9.74 40.17
CA SER A 227 -8.05 9.94 41.07
C SER A 227 -9.29 9.20 40.57
N LYS A 228 -10.26 8.96 41.48
CA LYS A 228 -11.56 8.36 41.12
C LYS A 228 -12.29 9.17 40.05
N ALA A 229 -12.32 10.49 40.17
CA ALA A 229 -12.95 11.37 39.17
C ALA A 229 -12.30 11.26 37.79
N SER A 230 -10.95 11.22 37.72
CA SER A 230 -10.21 11.03 36.46
C SER A 230 -10.49 9.66 35.84
N TYR A 231 -10.58 8.61 36.67
CA TYR A 231 -10.89 7.25 36.23
C TYR A 231 -12.30 7.15 35.60
N GLU A 232 -13.34 7.67 36.33
CA GLU A 232 -14.73 7.64 35.85
C GLU A 232 -14.89 8.42 34.52
N THR A 233 -14.26 9.59 34.42
CA THR A 233 -14.26 10.39 33.19
C THR A 233 -13.57 9.65 32.03
N ALA A 234 -12.42 9.04 32.31
CA ALA A 234 -11.64 8.34 31.28
C ALA A 234 -12.33 7.08 30.74
N ILE A 235 -12.99 6.31 31.61
CA ILE A 235 -13.77 5.10 31.21
C ILE A 235 -15.01 5.48 30.41
N ALA A 236 -15.68 6.56 30.75
CA ALA A 236 -16.85 7.06 30.02
C ALA A 236 -16.52 7.59 28.62
N THR A 237 -15.23 7.95 28.37
CA THR A 237 -14.80 8.47 27.08
C THR A 237 -14.89 7.40 25.99
N PRO A 238 -15.60 7.67 24.87
CA PRO A 238 -15.65 6.73 23.75
C PRO A 238 -14.28 6.51 23.12
N MET A 239 -14.09 5.35 22.48
CA MET A 239 -12.86 5.05 21.73
C MET A 239 -12.93 5.81 20.40
N LEU A 240 -12.26 6.94 20.32
CA LEU A 240 -12.13 7.74 19.11
C LEU A 240 -10.69 7.63 18.63
N THR A 241 -10.50 7.08 17.45
CA THR A 241 -9.23 7.12 16.73
C THR A 241 -9.33 8.17 15.65
N GLN A 242 -8.41 9.09 15.62
CA GLN A 242 -8.22 9.97 14.47
C GLN A 242 -7.24 9.28 13.54
N VAL A 243 -7.76 8.38 12.70
CA VAL A 243 -6.95 7.85 11.61
C VAL A 243 -6.58 9.02 10.73
N GLN A 244 -5.30 9.19 10.49
CA GLN A 244 -4.85 9.99 9.37
C GLN A 244 -5.35 9.29 8.09
N THR A 245 -6.60 9.57 7.69
CA THR A 245 -7.20 9.11 6.42
C THR A 245 -6.54 9.78 5.22
N ASP A 246 -5.88 10.89 5.47
CA ASP A 246 -4.89 11.48 4.59
C ASP A 246 -3.49 11.24 5.19
N THR A 247 -2.64 10.56 4.46
CA THR A 247 -1.20 10.60 4.67
C THR A 247 -0.77 12.05 4.45
N GLY A 248 -0.83 12.87 5.50
CA GLY A 248 -0.74 14.31 5.49
C GLY A 248 0.26 14.82 4.46
N GLY A 249 -0.23 15.31 3.33
CA GLY A 249 0.57 15.86 2.26
C GLY A 249 1.31 14.86 1.36
N MET A 250 1.23 13.54 1.58
CA MET A 250 1.93 12.57 0.71
C MET A 250 1.23 12.43 -0.64
N ILE A 251 2.03 12.48 -1.70
CA ILE A 251 1.57 12.22 -3.07
C ILE A 251 1.25 10.73 -3.24
N LYS A 252 0.02 10.42 -3.68
CA LYS A 252 -0.41 9.03 -3.94
C LYS A 252 0.30 8.46 -5.17
N ALA A 253 1.45 7.82 -4.96
CA ALA A 253 2.23 7.17 -6.01
C ALA A 253 2.77 5.79 -5.55
N PRO A 254 1.91 4.84 -5.13
CA PRO A 254 2.36 3.60 -4.50
C PRO A 254 3.16 2.68 -5.43
N TYR A 255 2.91 2.70 -6.74
CA TYR A 255 3.72 1.95 -7.71
C TYR A 255 5.13 2.53 -7.86
N VAL A 256 5.26 3.87 -7.82
CA VAL A 256 6.55 4.56 -7.79
C VAL A 256 7.31 4.19 -6.51
N ALA A 257 6.64 4.29 -5.37
CA ALA A 257 7.19 3.94 -4.08
C ALA A 257 7.78 2.51 -4.06
N GLU A 258 7.02 1.53 -4.59
CA GLU A 258 7.48 0.15 -4.64
C GLU A 258 8.64 -0.07 -5.62
N MET A 259 8.64 0.62 -6.78
CA MET A 259 9.77 0.57 -7.70
C MET A 259 11.06 1.11 -7.06
N VAL A 260 10.97 2.27 -6.39
CA VAL A 260 12.11 2.85 -5.68
C VAL A 260 12.57 1.93 -4.55
N ARG A 261 11.66 1.37 -3.76
CA ARG A 261 11.98 0.42 -2.69
C ARG A 261 12.78 -0.79 -3.24
N ASP A 262 12.33 -1.37 -4.35
CA ASP A 262 13.00 -2.51 -4.98
C ASP A 262 14.40 -2.13 -5.51
N MET A 263 14.53 -0.94 -6.14
CA MET A 263 15.80 -0.42 -6.63
C MET A 263 16.79 -0.18 -5.47
N MET A 264 16.35 0.45 -4.40
CA MET A 264 17.15 0.72 -3.21
C MET A 264 17.59 -0.58 -2.51
N TYR A 265 16.67 -1.55 -2.37
CA TYR A 265 17.00 -2.84 -1.80
C TYR A 265 18.01 -3.63 -2.65
N LYS A 266 17.91 -3.59 -3.97
CA LYS A 266 18.89 -4.20 -4.87
C LYS A 266 20.28 -3.57 -4.78
N SER A 267 20.35 -2.28 -4.50
CA SER A 267 21.62 -1.53 -4.41
C SER A 267 22.25 -1.58 -3.03
N PHE A 268 21.46 -1.53 -1.96
CA PHE A 268 21.94 -1.34 -0.58
C PHE A 268 21.50 -2.44 0.39
N GLY A 269 20.71 -3.44 -0.06
CA GLY A 269 20.20 -4.51 0.80
C GLY A 269 19.36 -3.98 1.97
N GLU A 270 19.52 -4.59 3.15
CA GLU A 270 18.81 -4.20 4.38
C GLU A 270 19.17 -2.77 4.83
N ASP A 271 20.36 -2.27 4.52
CA ASP A 271 20.78 -0.90 4.82
C ASP A 271 19.83 0.16 4.25
N SER A 272 19.12 -0.17 3.15
CA SER A 272 18.10 0.69 2.56
C SER A 272 16.99 1.08 3.54
N TYR A 273 16.71 0.23 4.55
CA TYR A 273 15.66 0.46 5.55
C TYR A 273 16.19 1.00 6.89
N LEU A 274 17.51 1.03 7.07
CA LEU A 274 18.13 1.29 8.37
C LEU A 274 18.89 2.60 8.42
N LYS A 275 19.41 3.08 7.28
CA LYS A 275 20.36 4.22 7.23
C LYS A 275 19.72 5.57 6.92
N GLY A 276 18.40 5.68 6.88
CA GLY A 276 17.72 6.97 6.72
C GLY A 276 17.95 7.65 5.37
N TYR A 277 17.97 6.88 4.29
CA TYR A 277 18.11 7.45 2.95
C TYR A 277 16.91 8.31 2.58
N ASN A 278 17.17 9.51 2.04
CA ASN A 278 16.19 10.34 1.38
C ASN A 278 16.37 10.17 -0.13
N VAL A 279 15.38 9.58 -0.80
CA VAL A 279 15.42 9.27 -2.22
C VAL A 279 14.53 10.25 -2.97
N TYR A 280 15.13 11.11 -3.76
CA TYR A 280 14.41 12.05 -4.61
C TYR A 280 14.18 11.42 -5.98
N THR A 281 12.91 11.38 -6.38
CA THR A 281 12.51 10.83 -7.67
C THR A 281 12.35 11.92 -8.71
N THR A 282 12.27 11.51 -9.98
CA THR A 282 11.95 12.41 -11.10
C THR A 282 10.46 12.73 -11.21
N ILE A 283 9.62 12.18 -10.34
CA ILE A 283 8.16 12.38 -10.35
C ILE A 283 7.81 13.82 -9.98
N SER A 284 7.04 14.49 -10.84
CA SER A 284 6.41 15.78 -10.53
C SER A 284 5.11 15.54 -9.76
N SER A 285 4.92 16.21 -8.62
CA SER A 285 3.71 16.08 -7.81
C SER A 285 2.45 16.47 -8.62
N ALA A 286 2.51 17.57 -9.35
CA ALA A 286 1.41 18.05 -10.15
C ALA A 286 1.04 17.07 -11.29
N GLN A 287 2.03 16.54 -12.02
CA GLN A 287 1.79 15.58 -13.10
C GLN A 287 1.29 14.24 -12.57
N GLN A 288 1.82 13.78 -11.43
CA GLN A 288 1.36 12.55 -10.79
C GLN A 288 -0.11 12.64 -10.34
N LEU A 289 -0.50 13.76 -9.73
CA LEU A 289 -1.90 14.00 -9.35
C LEU A 289 -2.83 14.05 -10.56
N ALA A 290 -2.42 14.75 -11.63
CA ALA A 290 -3.16 14.79 -12.88
C ALA A 290 -3.30 13.40 -13.52
N ALA A 291 -2.22 12.60 -13.53
CA ALA A 291 -2.22 11.24 -14.05
C ALA A 291 -3.13 10.30 -13.24
N ASN A 292 -3.09 10.39 -11.90
CA ASN A 292 -3.98 9.64 -11.03
C ASN A 292 -5.46 9.97 -11.33
N LYS A 293 -5.80 11.24 -11.44
CA LYS A 293 -7.16 11.72 -11.76
C LYS A 293 -7.60 11.26 -13.15
N ALA A 294 -6.74 11.43 -14.15
CA ALA A 294 -7.05 11.08 -15.53
C ALA A 294 -7.31 9.58 -15.69
N LEU A 295 -6.41 8.72 -15.17
CA LEU A 295 -6.57 7.28 -15.26
C LEU A 295 -7.82 6.82 -14.50
N ARG A 296 -8.05 7.32 -13.27
CA ARG A 296 -9.24 7.00 -12.49
C ARG A 296 -10.53 7.33 -13.25
N THR A 297 -10.62 8.55 -13.76
CA THR A 297 -11.80 9.02 -14.50
C THR A 297 -12.04 8.20 -15.76
N SER A 298 -10.97 7.90 -16.52
CA SER A 298 -11.07 7.11 -17.75
C SER A 298 -11.52 5.67 -17.49
N LEU A 299 -10.98 5.01 -16.44
CA LEU A 299 -11.37 3.66 -16.07
C LEU A 299 -12.83 3.58 -15.61
N LEU A 300 -13.29 4.54 -14.81
CA LEU A 300 -14.69 4.62 -14.40
C LEU A 300 -15.62 4.90 -15.58
N ALA A 301 -15.25 5.81 -16.47
CA ALA A 301 -16.05 6.12 -17.67
C ALA A 301 -16.14 4.91 -18.62
N TYR A 302 -15.02 4.21 -18.82
CA TYR A 302 -15.01 2.97 -19.59
C TYR A 302 -15.92 1.91 -18.98
N ASP A 303 -15.79 1.68 -17.67
CA ASP A 303 -16.54 0.66 -16.95
C ASP A 303 -18.05 0.96 -16.94
N LYS A 304 -18.42 2.23 -16.78
CA LYS A 304 -19.82 2.69 -16.90
C LYS A 304 -20.41 2.38 -18.28
N ARG A 305 -19.68 2.62 -19.38
CA ARG A 305 -20.14 2.31 -20.75
C ARG A 305 -20.38 0.80 -20.98
N HIS A 306 -19.72 -0.06 -20.21
CA HIS A 306 -19.90 -1.51 -20.30
C HIS A 306 -20.97 -2.07 -19.37
N GLY A 307 -21.69 -1.20 -18.68
CA GLY A 307 -22.88 -1.51 -17.90
C GLY A 307 -22.60 -1.87 -16.44
N TYR A 308 -23.67 -1.85 -15.68
CA TYR A 308 -23.67 -2.17 -14.26
C TYR A 308 -23.68 -3.69 -14.04
N ARG A 309 -22.82 -4.19 -13.16
CA ARG A 309 -22.66 -5.62 -12.87
C ARG A 309 -23.40 -6.11 -11.63
N GLY A 310 -24.20 -5.24 -11.00
CA GLY A 310 -24.92 -5.56 -9.77
C GLY A 310 -24.18 -5.11 -8.51
N THR A 311 -24.77 -5.44 -7.37
CA THR A 311 -24.33 -5.08 -6.04
C THR A 311 -23.20 -6.00 -5.57
N GLU A 312 -22.37 -5.55 -4.61
CA GLU A 312 -21.29 -6.39 -4.06
C GLU A 312 -21.86 -7.54 -3.22
N LYS A 313 -22.95 -7.28 -2.49
CA LYS A 313 -23.60 -8.21 -1.58
C LYS A 313 -25.00 -7.70 -1.24
N ASN A 314 -25.95 -8.59 -0.92
CA ASN A 314 -27.21 -8.24 -0.29
C ASN A 314 -27.27 -8.83 1.12
N ILE A 315 -27.73 -8.05 2.11
CA ILE A 315 -27.83 -8.44 3.52
C ILE A 315 -29.26 -8.45 4.07
N ALA A 316 -30.25 -8.35 3.19
CA ALA A 316 -31.65 -8.41 3.61
C ALA A 316 -32.02 -9.78 4.22
N PRO A 317 -32.97 -9.84 5.19
CA PRO A 317 -33.63 -8.71 5.83
C PRO A 317 -32.67 -7.90 6.71
N LEU A 318 -32.90 -6.57 6.75
CA LEU A 318 -32.08 -5.66 7.56
C LEU A 318 -32.42 -5.86 9.05
N ASP A 319 -31.41 -6.11 9.86
CA ASP A 319 -31.44 -5.92 11.30
C ASP A 319 -30.21 -5.09 11.75
N ALA A 320 -30.30 -4.44 12.90
CA ALA A 320 -29.26 -3.55 13.40
C ALA A 320 -27.90 -4.26 13.57
N ASN A 321 -27.91 -5.53 13.98
CA ASN A 321 -26.69 -6.30 14.18
C ASN A 321 -26.02 -6.64 12.85
N LYS A 322 -26.79 -7.08 11.83
CA LYS A 322 -26.28 -7.34 10.48
C LYS A 322 -25.71 -6.08 9.83
N VAL A 323 -26.42 -4.96 9.94
CA VAL A 323 -25.95 -3.67 9.41
C VAL A 323 -24.64 -3.28 10.09
N THR A 324 -24.59 -3.26 11.42
CA THR A 324 -23.37 -2.93 12.18
C THR A 324 -22.21 -3.87 11.86
N HIS A 325 -22.47 -5.18 11.81
CA HIS A 325 -21.44 -6.17 11.46
C HIS A 325 -20.90 -5.95 10.04
N THR A 326 -21.80 -5.65 9.08
CA THR A 326 -21.40 -5.40 7.69
C THR A 326 -20.60 -4.10 7.58
N LEU A 327 -21.04 -3.00 8.21
CA LEU A 327 -20.28 -1.74 8.23
C LEU A 327 -18.90 -1.93 8.84
N ASN A 328 -18.78 -2.66 9.94
CA ASN A 328 -17.50 -2.98 10.57
C ASN A 328 -16.59 -3.83 9.64
N SER A 329 -17.16 -4.79 8.92
CA SER A 329 -16.41 -5.60 7.94
C SER A 329 -15.93 -4.77 6.74
N LEU A 330 -16.69 -3.77 6.33
CA LEU A 330 -16.36 -2.86 5.24
C LEU A 330 -15.37 -1.76 5.64
N HIS A 331 -15.08 -1.60 6.95
CA HIS A 331 -14.24 -0.50 7.43
C HIS A 331 -12.87 -0.42 6.73
N ARG A 332 -12.24 -1.57 6.45
CA ARG A 332 -10.96 -1.64 5.70
C ARG A 332 -11.09 -1.31 4.22
N ALA A 333 -12.28 -1.43 3.66
CA ALA A 333 -12.59 -1.18 2.26
C ALA A 333 -13.66 -0.07 2.12
N SER A 334 -13.80 0.79 3.13
CA SER A 334 -14.81 1.84 3.17
C SER A 334 -14.70 2.79 2.00
N SER A 335 -13.46 3.12 1.60
CA SER A 335 -13.20 3.93 0.42
C SER A 335 -12.11 3.27 -0.43
N ILE A 336 -12.43 2.99 -1.68
CA ILE A 336 -11.49 2.47 -2.67
C ILE A 336 -11.34 3.53 -3.76
N ASN A 337 -10.24 4.25 -3.70
CA ASN A 337 -9.91 5.32 -4.65
C ASN A 337 -11.08 6.31 -4.86
N GLY A 338 -11.70 6.75 -3.75
CA GLY A 338 -12.82 7.69 -3.74
C GLY A 338 -14.21 7.08 -3.98
N LEU A 339 -14.32 5.76 -4.16
CA LEU A 339 -15.60 5.06 -4.15
C LEU A 339 -15.90 4.61 -2.72
N GLN A 340 -16.95 5.14 -2.12
CA GLN A 340 -17.35 4.80 -0.76
C GLN A 340 -18.31 3.60 -0.76
N ALA A 341 -18.20 2.74 0.26
CA ALA A 341 -19.15 1.65 0.48
C ALA A 341 -20.37 2.19 1.22
N ALA A 342 -21.56 1.77 0.78
CA ALA A 342 -22.83 2.11 1.42
C ALA A 342 -23.78 0.93 1.43
N ILE A 343 -24.72 0.91 2.39
CA ILE A 343 -25.81 -0.06 2.47
C ILE A 343 -27.12 0.66 2.16
N ILE A 344 -27.91 0.16 1.20
CA ILE A 344 -29.22 0.70 0.91
C ILE A 344 -30.17 0.33 2.06
N ILE A 345 -30.74 1.35 2.71
CA ILE A 345 -31.66 1.17 3.85
C ILE A 345 -33.12 1.46 3.49
N ALA A 346 -33.37 2.28 2.47
CA ALA A 346 -34.70 2.56 1.98
C ALA A 346 -34.69 2.95 0.51
N ILE A 347 -35.77 2.67 -0.19
CA ILE A 347 -36.02 3.04 -1.58
C ILE A 347 -37.40 3.66 -1.68
N THR A 348 -37.48 4.88 -2.20
CA THR A 348 -38.73 5.61 -2.45
C THR A 348 -38.90 5.90 -3.96
N ASP A 349 -40.01 6.50 -4.34
CA ASP A 349 -40.22 6.90 -5.74
C ASP A 349 -39.31 8.06 -6.19
N GLN A 350 -38.68 8.77 -5.28
CA GLN A 350 -37.84 9.93 -5.58
C GLN A 350 -36.33 9.68 -5.37
N VAL A 351 -35.97 8.88 -4.37
CA VAL A 351 -34.61 8.78 -3.90
C VAL A 351 -34.31 7.43 -3.25
N ILE A 352 -33.07 7.01 -3.32
CA ILE A 352 -32.52 5.89 -2.57
C ILE A 352 -31.79 6.45 -1.37
N THR A 353 -32.13 5.95 -0.18
CA THR A 353 -31.41 6.27 1.06
C THR A 353 -30.38 5.16 1.35
N ALA A 354 -29.12 5.55 1.52
CA ALA A 354 -28.05 4.62 1.84
C ALA A 354 -27.24 5.10 3.05
N LEU A 355 -26.67 4.16 3.80
CA LEU A 355 -25.86 4.39 4.97
C LEU A 355 -24.39 4.13 4.64
N LEU A 356 -23.54 5.13 4.79
CA LEU A 356 -22.09 5.01 4.66
C LEU A 356 -21.46 4.31 5.88
N VAL A 357 -20.24 3.85 5.74
CA VAL A 357 -19.48 3.17 6.82
C VAL A 357 -19.27 4.06 8.06
N ASN A 358 -19.25 5.39 7.91
CA ASN A 358 -19.17 6.37 9.00
C ASN A 358 -20.52 6.68 9.67
N ASN A 359 -21.57 5.89 9.39
CA ASN A 359 -22.96 6.10 9.83
C ASN A 359 -23.64 7.37 9.27
N GLN A 360 -23.07 7.99 8.26
CA GLN A 360 -23.71 9.11 7.56
C GLN A 360 -24.76 8.57 6.58
N MET A 361 -25.99 9.10 6.67
CA MET A 361 -27.03 8.87 5.67
C MET A 361 -26.79 9.74 4.44
N ILE A 362 -26.91 9.13 3.28
CA ILE A 362 -26.81 9.80 1.98
C ILE A 362 -28.05 9.53 1.15
N PHE A 363 -28.34 10.44 0.22
CA PHE A 363 -29.48 10.36 -0.67
C PHE A 363 -28.97 10.31 -2.11
N ILE A 364 -29.35 9.24 -2.84
CA ILE A 364 -28.96 9.04 -4.23
C ILE A 364 -30.22 9.24 -5.08
N PRO A 365 -30.27 10.31 -5.87
CA PRO A 365 -31.39 10.53 -6.79
C PRO A 365 -31.37 9.51 -7.92
N TRP A 366 -32.51 9.23 -8.53
CA TRP A 366 -32.62 8.24 -9.62
C TRP A 366 -31.70 8.54 -10.81
N GLN A 367 -31.41 9.82 -11.07
CA GLN A 367 -30.45 10.24 -12.08
C GLN A 367 -29.03 9.69 -11.81
N GLY A 368 -28.67 9.50 -10.53
CA GLY A 368 -27.42 8.88 -10.13
C GLY A 368 -27.30 7.39 -10.48
N LEU A 369 -28.41 6.76 -10.88
CA LEU A 369 -28.45 5.37 -11.36
C LEU A 369 -28.67 5.27 -12.87
N ALA A 370 -28.95 6.35 -13.59
CA ALA A 370 -29.35 6.32 -15.01
C ALA A 370 -28.36 5.54 -15.90
N TRP A 371 -27.07 5.62 -15.60
CA TRP A 371 -26.02 4.91 -16.34
C TRP A 371 -26.08 3.37 -16.22
N THR A 372 -26.85 2.82 -15.26
CA THR A 372 -26.96 1.36 -15.07
C THR A 372 -27.79 0.68 -16.17
N ILE A 373 -28.50 1.47 -16.94
CA ILE A 373 -29.25 0.99 -18.11
C ILE A 373 -28.40 1.28 -19.34
N PRO A 374 -28.11 0.26 -20.18
CA PRO A 374 -27.44 0.50 -21.45
C PRO A 374 -28.21 1.56 -22.23
N GLN A 375 -27.53 2.59 -22.74
CA GLN A 375 -28.15 3.58 -23.60
C GLN A 375 -28.78 2.84 -24.79
N LEU A 376 -30.08 2.71 -24.78
CA LEU A 376 -30.81 2.34 -25.97
C LEU A 376 -30.46 3.39 -27.04
N ALA A 377 -30.23 2.93 -28.26
CA ALA A 377 -29.77 3.73 -29.41
C ALA A 377 -30.62 4.99 -29.72
N ASN A 378 -31.64 5.29 -28.96
CA ASN A 378 -32.62 6.34 -29.13
C ASN A 378 -32.60 7.36 -27.99
N ASN A 379 -31.48 8.00 -27.69
CA ASN A 379 -31.38 9.27 -26.91
C ASN A 379 -32.39 9.52 -25.76
N ALA A 380 -32.95 8.48 -25.14
CA ALA A 380 -33.81 8.64 -23.97
C ALA A 380 -32.94 8.98 -22.76
N LEU A 381 -32.80 10.25 -22.48
CA LEU A 381 -31.89 10.82 -21.44
C LEU A 381 -32.28 10.47 -20.00
N ASN A 382 -33.48 9.97 -19.75
CA ASN A 382 -33.95 9.56 -18.42
C ASN A 382 -34.88 8.32 -18.51
N PRO A 383 -34.37 7.11 -18.21
CA PRO A 383 -35.25 5.96 -18.05
C PRO A 383 -36.21 6.20 -16.88
N PRO A 384 -37.47 5.67 -16.97
CA PRO A 384 -38.43 5.80 -15.89
C PRO A 384 -37.87 5.20 -14.57
N PRO A 385 -38.18 5.77 -13.41
CA PRO A 385 -37.74 5.25 -12.11
C PRO A 385 -38.01 3.77 -11.89
N GLU A 386 -39.13 3.26 -12.39
CA GLU A 386 -39.53 1.83 -12.30
C GLU A 386 -38.50 0.88 -12.92
N THR A 387 -37.88 1.27 -14.03
CA THR A 387 -36.86 0.47 -14.70
C THR A 387 -35.58 0.42 -13.87
N LEU A 388 -35.28 1.47 -13.09
CA LEU A 388 -34.13 1.55 -12.22
C LEU A 388 -34.33 0.83 -10.89
N LYS A 389 -35.59 0.74 -10.38
CA LYS A 389 -35.93 0.04 -9.13
C LYS A 389 -35.51 -1.44 -9.15
N ASN A 390 -35.51 -2.08 -10.30
CA ASN A 390 -35.09 -3.47 -10.48
C ASN A 390 -33.54 -3.65 -10.44
N LYS A 391 -32.77 -2.59 -10.38
CA LYS A 391 -31.29 -2.66 -10.36
C LYS A 391 -30.68 -2.71 -8.97
N VAL A 392 -31.43 -2.28 -7.97
CA VAL A 392 -30.99 -2.19 -6.57
C VAL A 392 -32.14 -2.53 -5.62
N HIS A 393 -31.82 -3.09 -4.46
CA HIS A 393 -32.77 -3.53 -3.45
C HIS A 393 -32.35 -3.06 -2.07
N VAL A 394 -33.27 -2.98 -1.14
CA VAL A 394 -32.97 -2.74 0.28
C VAL A 394 -32.06 -3.86 0.78
N GLY A 395 -31.01 -3.49 1.52
CA GLY A 395 -29.98 -4.41 1.99
C GLY A 395 -28.78 -4.57 1.04
N ASP A 396 -28.81 -3.96 -0.14
CA ASP A 396 -27.68 -4.01 -1.06
C ASP A 396 -26.47 -3.21 -0.54
N VAL A 397 -25.31 -3.84 -0.59
CA VAL A 397 -24.03 -3.19 -0.41
C VAL A 397 -23.54 -2.71 -1.78
N ILE A 398 -23.40 -1.40 -1.90
CA ILE A 398 -23.06 -0.70 -3.13
C ILE A 398 -21.81 0.17 -3.00
N ARG A 399 -21.28 0.62 -4.13
CA ARG A 399 -20.29 1.71 -4.16
C ARG A 399 -20.96 2.99 -4.63
N VAL A 400 -20.63 4.08 -3.97
CA VAL A 400 -21.13 5.41 -4.30
C VAL A 400 -19.97 6.39 -4.42
N GLN A 401 -20.17 7.41 -5.21
CA GLN A 401 -19.25 8.55 -5.26
C GLN A 401 -20.03 9.87 -5.23
N GLU A 402 -19.42 10.86 -4.60
CA GLU A 402 -19.92 12.22 -4.62
C GLU A 402 -19.56 12.89 -5.94
N THR A 403 -20.51 13.57 -6.54
CA THR A 403 -20.34 14.33 -7.77
C THR A 403 -19.84 15.76 -7.46
N GLN A 404 -19.45 16.49 -8.50
CA GLN A 404 -19.03 17.89 -8.35
C GLN A 404 -20.11 18.82 -7.79
N ASN A 405 -21.39 18.41 -7.91
CA ASN A 405 -22.54 19.19 -7.45
C ASN A 405 -23.00 18.78 -6.04
N ASN A 406 -22.15 18.10 -5.25
CA ASN A 406 -22.46 17.56 -3.92
C ASN A 406 -23.68 16.62 -3.92
N THR A 407 -23.94 15.93 -5.02
CA THR A 407 -24.93 14.87 -5.11
C THR A 407 -24.25 13.51 -5.16
N TRP A 408 -24.96 12.46 -4.74
CA TRP A 408 -24.42 11.12 -4.75
C TRP A 408 -24.86 10.35 -5.99
N GLU A 409 -23.96 9.57 -6.56
CA GLU A 409 -24.29 8.64 -7.64
C GLU A 409 -23.80 7.22 -7.31
N LEU A 410 -24.52 6.22 -7.84
CA LEU A 410 -24.11 4.83 -7.83
C LEU A 410 -22.83 4.68 -8.66
N SER A 411 -21.91 3.86 -8.17
CA SER A 411 -20.67 3.53 -8.87
C SER A 411 -20.34 2.05 -8.68
N GLN A 412 -19.27 1.59 -9.28
CA GLN A 412 -18.73 0.24 -9.08
C GLN A 412 -17.22 0.25 -9.26
N ILE A 413 -16.53 -0.72 -8.63
CA ILE A 413 -15.09 -0.88 -8.80
C ILE A 413 -14.82 -1.38 -10.23
N PRO A 414 -14.04 -0.66 -11.07
CA PRO A 414 -13.78 -1.09 -12.43
C PRO A 414 -13.09 -2.45 -12.49
N LYS A 415 -13.58 -3.35 -13.34
CA LYS A 415 -12.87 -4.60 -13.69
C LYS A 415 -11.70 -4.33 -14.64
N VAL A 416 -11.90 -3.38 -15.54
CA VAL A 416 -10.86 -2.94 -16.46
C VAL A 416 -9.72 -2.28 -15.70
N GLN A 417 -8.51 -2.49 -16.18
CA GLN A 417 -7.29 -1.88 -15.67
C GLN A 417 -6.57 -1.14 -16.78
N GLY A 418 -5.80 -0.14 -16.42
CA GLY A 418 -5.02 0.66 -17.35
C GLY A 418 -3.73 1.14 -16.71
N ALA A 419 -2.93 1.83 -17.50
CA ALA A 419 -1.70 2.46 -17.04
C ALA A 419 -1.50 3.81 -17.75
N LEU A 420 -0.76 4.70 -17.08
CA LEU A 420 -0.29 5.95 -17.65
C LEU A 420 1.18 6.13 -17.25
N VAL A 421 2.02 6.48 -18.20
CA VAL A 421 3.40 6.87 -17.97
C VAL A 421 3.71 8.14 -18.78
N ALA A 422 4.37 9.10 -18.14
CA ALA A 422 4.87 10.31 -18.78
C ALA A 422 6.39 10.37 -18.64
N LEU A 423 7.07 10.63 -19.77
CA LEU A 423 8.52 10.74 -19.84
C LEU A 423 8.91 12.14 -20.34
N ASN A 424 9.99 12.66 -19.78
CA ASN A 424 10.68 13.78 -20.41
C ASN A 424 11.48 13.23 -21.63
N PRO A 425 11.18 13.66 -22.87
CA PRO A 425 11.78 13.09 -24.04
C PRO A 425 13.27 13.46 -24.20
N GLN A 426 13.75 14.52 -23.59
CA GLN A 426 15.16 14.96 -23.65
C GLN A 426 16.02 14.16 -22.66
N THR A 427 15.54 13.97 -21.43
CA THR A 427 16.36 13.40 -20.34
C THR A 427 16.05 11.92 -20.08
N GLY A 428 14.84 11.45 -20.34
CA GLY A 428 14.36 10.13 -19.95
C GLY A 428 13.74 10.09 -18.54
N ALA A 429 13.66 11.21 -17.83
CA ALA A 429 13.05 11.29 -16.51
C ALA A 429 11.57 10.87 -16.56
N ILE A 430 11.15 9.96 -15.68
CA ILE A 430 9.75 9.56 -15.51
C ILE A 430 9.06 10.62 -14.65
N SER A 431 8.19 11.43 -15.23
CA SER A 431 7.53 12.52 -14.52
C SER A 431 6.20 12.16 -13.88
N ALA A 432 5.54 11.09 -14.36
CA ALA A 432 4.35 10.50 -13.73
C ALA A 432 4.21 9.02 -14.10
N LEU A 433 3.69 8.22 -13.17
CA LEU A 433 3.50 6.78 -13.37
C LEU A 433 2.32 6.26 -12.54
N VAL A 434 1.31 5.68 -13.22
CA VAL A 434 0.13 5.07 -12.61
C VAL A 434 -0.16 3.75 -13.31
N CYS A 435 -0.40 2.66 -12.54
CA CYS A 435 -0.46 1.30 -13.10
C CYS A 435 -1.78 0.57 -12.84
N GLY A 436 -2.85 1.24 -12.45
CA GLY A 436 -4.15 0.63 -12.20
C GLY A 436 -5.10 1.53 -11.44
N PHE A 437 -6.32 1.04 -11.23
CA PHE A 437 -7.34 1.78 -10.49
C PHE A 437 -6.96 1.96 -9.01
N ASN A 438 -6.47 0.89 -8.37
CA ASN A 438 -6.05 0.91 -6.96
C ASN A 438 -4.93 -0.10 -6.73
N TYR A 439 -3.86 0.33 -6.04
CA TYR A 439 -2.67 -0.48 -5.78
C TYR A 439 -2.97 -1.69 -4.86
N ASN A 440 -3.87 -1.53 -3.88
CA ASN A 440 -4.21 -2.60 -2.94
C ASN A 440 -5.03 -3.71 -3.62
N LEU A 441 -5.78 -3.39 -4.66
CA LEU A 441 -6.51 -4.37 -5.47
C LEU A 441 -5.61 -5.08 -6.48
N SER A 442 -4.57 -4.41 -6.99
CA SER A 442 -3.64 -5.00 -7.95
C SER A 442 -2.27 -4.33 -7.83
N LYS A 443 -1.29 -5.10 -7.34
CA LYS A 443 0.11 -4.67 -7.23
C LYS A 443 0.89 -4.81 -8.55
N PHE A 444 0.27 -5.39 -9.58
CA PHE A 444 0.88 -5.60 -10.89
C PHE A 444 1.19 -4.26 -11.57
N ASN A 445 2.47 -4.00 -11.81
CA ASN A 445 2.94 -2.77 -12.44
C ASN A 445 2.81 -2.85 -13.96
N ARG A 446 1.69 -2.36 -14.47
CA ARG A 446 1.37 -2.45 -15.90
C ARG A 446 2.27 -1.62 -16.80
N VAL A 447 2.95 -0.62 -16.27
CA VAL A 447 3.88 0.22 -17.06
C VAL A 447 5.10 -0.56 -17.50
N ILE A 448 5.63 -1.46 -16.63
CA ILE A 448 6.88 -2.20 -16.87
C ILE A 448 6.69 -3.70 -17.06
N GLN A 449 5.51 -4.25 -16.71
CA GLN A 449 5.26 -5.71 -16.72
C GLN A 449 4.18 -6.13 -17.71
N ALA A 450 3.24 -5.26 -18.09
CA ALA A 450 2.18 -5.62 -19.02
C ALA A 450 2.70 -5.55 -20.46
N GLU A 451 2.93 -6.70 -21.05
CA GLU A 451 3.24 -6.84 -22.48
C GLU A 451 1.92 -6.93 -23.27
N ARG A 452 1.72 -5.99 -24.18
CA ARG A 452 0.51 -5.88 -24.99
C ARG A 452 0.85 -5.45 -26.41
N GLN A 453 0.00 -5.82 -27.34
CA GLN A 453 0.12 -5.42 -28.73
C GLN A 453 -0.13 -3.91 -28.86
N PRO A 454 0.83 -3.12 -29.36
CA PRO A 454 0.66 -1.68 -29.57
C PRO A 454 -0.30 -1.35 -30.71
N GLY A 455 -0.67 -2.33 -31.52
CA GLY A 455 -1.52 -2.14 -32.69
C GLY A 455 -0.95 -1.09 -33.65
N SER A 456 -1.81 -0.23 -34.16
CA SER A 456 -1.42 0.85 -35.07
C SER A 456 -0.43 1.88 -34.47
N GLY A 457 -0.23 1.87 -33.14
CA GLY A 457 0.85 2.64 -32.50
C GLY A 457 2.26 2.19 -32.91
N PHE A 458 2.41 1.02 -33.55
CA PHE A 458 3.68 0.56 -34.07
C PHE A 458 4.00 1.06 -35.49
N LYS A 459 3.01 1.52 -36.27
CA LYS A 459 3.17 1.97 -37.66
C LYS A 459 4.24 3.06 -37.85
N PRO A 460 4.36 4.11 -36.99
CA PRO A 460 5.39 5.13 -37.18
C PRO A 460 6.81 4.58 -37.27
N PHE A 461 7.12 3.51 -36.55
CA PHE A 461 8.45 2.87 -36.58
C PHE A 461 8.72 2.13 -37.89
N ILE A 462 7.68 1.53 -38.50
CA ILE A 462 7.76 0.90 -39.83
C ILE A 462 7.96 1.98 -40.91
N TYR A 463 7.20 3.09 -40.83
CA TYR A 463 7.35 4.18 -41.76
C TYR A 463 8.73 4.86 -41.62
N ALA A 464 9.23 5.02 -40.39
CA ALA A 464 10.61 5.48 -40.18
C ALA A 464 11.65 4.57 -40.83
N ALA A 465 11.48 3.25 -40.73
CA ALA A 465 12.33 2.29 -41.39
C ALA A 465 12.26 2.42 -42.93
N ALA A 466 11.06 2.65 -43.46
CA ALA A 466 10.88 2.87 -44.92
C ALA A 466 11.58 4.15 -45.40
N LEU A 467 11.43 5.26 -44.65
CA LEU A 467 12.13 6.51 -44.96
C LEU A 467 13.67 6.30 -44.96
N ALA A 468 14.19 5.58 -43.96
CA ALA A 468 15.62 5.24 -43.87
C ALA A 468 16.09 4.34 -45.01
N LYS A 469 15.20 3.58 -45.64
CA LYS A 469 15.48 2.73 -46.81
C LYS A 469 15.33 3.48 -48.14
N GLY A 470 15.03 4.80 -48.13
CA GLY A 470 14.95 5.65 -49.32
C GLY A 470 13.53 5.91 -49.84
N TYR A 471 12.49 5.40 -49.16
CA TYR A 471 11.11 5.80 -49.48
C TYR A 471 10.86 7.21 -49.00
N THR A 472 9.87 7.87 -49.62
CA THR A 472 9.43 9.21 -49.26
C THR A 472 7.95 9.19 -48.83
N LEU A 473 7.50 10.18 -48.13
CA LEU A 473 6.10 10.30 -47.77
C LEU A 473 5.17 10.56 -48.99
N ALA A 474 5.74 10.86 -50.16
CA ALA A 474 5.03 11.02 -51.43
C ALA A 474 4.83 9.70 -52.18
N ASN A 475 5.61 8.66 -51.86
CA ASN A 475 5.45 7.37 -52.52
C ASN A 475 4.02 6.84 -52.39
N ILE A 476 3.53 6.24 -53.47
CA ILE A 476 2.14 5.74 -53.57
C ILE A 476 2.14 4.22 -53.44
N PHE A 477 1.28 3.71 -52.60
CA PHE A 477 0.95 2.28 -52.48
C PHE A 477 -0.55 2.10 -52.67
N ASN A 478 -0.93 0.98 -53.27
CA ASN A 478 -2.33 0.70 -53.54
C ASN A 478 -3.04 0.16 -52.31
N ASP A 479 -4.05 0.89 -51.83
CA ASP A 479 -4.96 0.44 -50.78
C ASP A 479 -6.07 -0.43 -51.41
N ALA A 480 -5.75 -1.72 -51.59
CA ALA A 480 -6.60 -2.73 -52.23
C ALA A 480 -6.49 -4.06 -51.46
N PRO A 481 -7.44 -4.99 -51.60
CA PRO A 481 -7.42 -6.29 -50.91
C PRO A 481 -6.09 -7.01 -51.06
N LEU A 482 -5.70 -7.71 -49.99
CA LEU A 482 -4.51 -8.58 -49.91
C LEU A 482 -4.91 -9.95 -49.41
N VAL A 483 -4.30 -10.97 -50.00
CA VAL A 483 -4.45 -12.37 -49.62
C VAL A 483 -3.08 -12.99 -49.54
N PHE A 484 -2.77 -13.63 -48.43
CA PHE A 484 -1.52 -14.34 -48.23
C PHE A 484 -1.77 -15.79 -47.81
N ASP A 485 -1.30 -16.74 -48.56
CA ASP A 485 -1.29 -18.14 -48.15
C ASP A 485 -0.23 -18.33 -47.08
N ILE A 486 -0.60 -18.88 -45.93
CA ILE A 486 0.32 -19.17 -44.82
C ILE A 486 0.54 -20.68 -44.79
N PRO A 487 1.78 -21.15 -45.00
CA PRO A 487 2.07 -22.57 -44.88
C PRO A 487 1.61 -23.15 -43.54
N GLY A 488 0.83 -24.26 -43.61
CA GLY A 488 0.28 -24.94 -42.42
C GLY A 488 -0.99 -24.33 -41.83
N ARG A 489 -1.66 -23.42 -42.56
CA ARG A 489 -3.03 -22.97 -42.23
C ARG A 489 -3.98 -23.25 -43.39
N ASP A 490 -5.17 -23.73 -43.06
CA ASP A 490 -6.22 -24.03 -44.04
C ASP A 490 -6.84 -22.76 -44.64
N GLU A 491 -6.79 -21.63 -43.90
CA GLU A 491 -7.32 -20.36 -44.36
C GLU A 491 -6.21 -19.34 -44.63
N PRO A 492 -6.25 -18.64 -45.79
CA PRO A 492 -5.33 -17.57 -46.10
C PRO A 492 -5.54 -16.36 -45.20
N TRP A 493 -4.45 -15.64 -44.87
CA TRP A 493 -4.53 -14.41 -44.14
C TRP A 493 -5.00 -13.27 -45.04
N ARG A 494 -6.14 -12.65 -44.63
CA ARG A 494 -6.78 -11.55 -45.38
C ARG A 494 -6.87 -10.30 -44.46
N PRO A 495 -5.79 -9.52 -44.36
CA PRO A 495 -5.86 -8.27 -43.60
C PRO A 495 -6.89 -7.30 -44.19
N GLN A 496 -7.54 -6.49 -43.33
CA GLN A 496 -8.53 -5.53 -43.74
C GLN A 496 -8.26 -4.16 -43.11
N ASN A 497 -8.75 -3.10 -43.75
CA ASN A 497 -8.84 -1.80 -43.11
C ASN A 497 -9.96 -1.82 -42.06
N ASP A 498 -9.81 -1.05 -40.99
CA ASP A 498 -10.78 -1.01 -39.88
C ASP A 498 -12.19 -0.57 -40.33
N ASN A 499 -12.25 0.34 -41.30
CA ASN A 499 -13.49 0.84 -41.89
C ASN A 499 -14.01 0.01 -43.08
N HIS A 500 -13.34 -1.08 -43.45
CA HIS A 500 -13.65 -1.93 -44.61
C HIS A 500 -13.67 -1.22 -45.98
N ILE A 501 -13.10 -0.01 -46.09
CA ILE A 501 -13.04 0.79 -47.30
C ILE A 501 -11.65 0.69 -47.93
N PHE A 502 -11.60 0.63 -49.27
CA PHE A 502 -10.35 0.67 -50.04
C PHE A 502 -10.26 1.99 -50.79
N SER A 503 -9.14 2.70 -50.63
CA SER A 503 -8.91 4.03 -51.17
C SER A 503 -8.14 4.02 -52.50
N GLY A 504 -7.70 2.85 -52.98
CA GLY A 504 -6.86 2.75 -54.18
C GLY A 504 -5.44 3.34 -54.01
N PRO A 505 -4.88 3.97 -55.03
CA PRO A 505 -3.54 4.58 -54.96
C PRO A 505 -3.44 5.65 -53.87
N THR A 506 -2.68 5.37 -52.83
CA THR A 506 -2.61 6.22 -51.63
C THR A 506 -1.17 6.58 -51.28
N ARG A 507 -0.92 7.89 -51.03
CA ARG A 507 0.40 8.36 -50.58
C ARG A 507 0.70 7.88 -49.16
N LEU A 508 1.97 7.55 -48.86
CA LEU A 508 2.40 7.09 -47.53
C LEU A 508 2.02 8.07 -46.41
N ARG A 509 2.13 9.37 -46.65
CA ARG A 509 1.69 10.42 -45.71
C ARG A 509 0.22 10.26 -45.32
N VAL A 510 -0.66 10.03 -46.30
CA VAL A 510 -2.11 9.87 -46.08
C VAL A 510 -2.37 8.53 -45.41
N ALA A 511 -1.69 7.48 -45.81
CA ALA A 511 -1.83 6.15 -45.24
C ALA A 511 -1.44 6.11 -43.74
N LEU A 512 -0.38 6.80 -43.34
CA LEU A 512 0.01 6.92 -41.95
C LEU A 512 -1.02 7.77 -41.16
N ALA A 513 -1.40 8.92 -41.68
CA ALA A 513 -2.36 9.82 -41.02
C ALA A 513 -3.75 9.18 -40.80
N LYS A 514 -4.23 8.38 -41.78
CA LYS A 514 -5.48 7.64 -41.70
C LYS A 514 -5.32 6.23 -41.12
N SER A 515 -4.11 5.84 -40.72
CA SER A 515 -3.80 4.52 -40.16
C SER A 515 -4.25 3.35 -41.05
N ILE A 516 -4.06 3.46 -42.37
CA ILE A 516 -4.50 2.45 -43.35
C ILE A 516 -3.67 1.16 -43.17
N ASN A 517 -4.36 0.04 -42.95
CA ASN A 517 -3.72 -1.25 -42.65
C ASN A 517 -3.06 -1.85 -43.88
N LEU A 518 -3.77 -1.91 -45.00
CA LEU A 518 -3.29 -2.61 -46.20
C LEU A 518 -2.06 -1.94 -46.84
N VAL A 519 -2.00 -0.60 -46.81
CA VAL A 519 -0.82 0.14 -47.24
C VAL A 519 0.36 -0.16 -46.31
N SER A 520 0.15 -0.23 -44.99
CA SER A 520 1.21 -0.54 -44.02
C SER A 520 1.77 -1.96 -44.22
N VAL A 521 0.90 -2.94 -44.53
CA VAL A 521 1.32 -4.31 -44.84
C VAL A 521 2.14 -4.37 -46.14
N ARG A 522 1.68 -3.71 -47.20
CA ARG A 522 2.43 -3.60 -48.47
C ARG A 522 3.77 -2.89 -48.30
N LEU A 523 3.80 -1.82 -47.49
CA LEU A 523 5.03 -1.12 -47.17
C LEU A 523 6.02 -2.04 -46.45
N LEU A 524 5.59 -2.77 -45.43
CA LEU A 524 6.42 -3.73 -44.71
C LEU A 524 6.95 -4.85 -45.66
N GLN A 525 6.10 -5.37 -46.55
CA GLN A 525 6.52 -6.33 -47.57
C GLN A 525 7.60 -5.76 -48.51
N ALA A 526 7.45 -4.50 -48.93
CA ALA A 526 8.41 -3.84 -49.82
C ALA A 526 9.79 -3.55 -49.17
N ILE A 527 9.78 -3.25 -47.86
CA ILE A 527 11.01 -2.91 -47.12
C ILE A 527 11.65 -4.12 -46.44
N ASP A 528 10.93 -5.24 -46.36
CA ASP A 528 11.33 -6.50 -45.78
C ASP A 528 11.30 -6.53 -44.23
N VAL A 529 10.75 -7.62 -43.67
CA VAL A 529 10.57 -7.82 -42.22
C VAL A 529 11.91 -7.85 -41.45
N PRO A 530 12.94 -8.65 -41.88
CA PRO A 530 14.24 -8.65 -41.23
C PRO A 530 14.91 -7.28 -41.14
N TYR A 531 14.78 -6.46 -42.18
CA TYR A 531 15.29 -5.07 -42.15
C TYR A 531 14.60 -4.25 -41.07
N VAL A 532 13.26 -4.30 -41.03
CA VAL A 532 12.50 -3.54 -40.01
C VAL A 532 12.84 -4.01 -38.61
N LEU A 533 12.93 -5.32 -38.36
CA LEU A 533 13.32 -5.86 -37.06
C LEU A 533 14.72 -5.41 -36.62
N THR A 534 15.62 -5.22 -37.55
CA THR A 534 16.97 -4.66 -37.29
C THR A 534 16.88 -3.16 -37.00
N TYR A 535 16.08 -2.44 -37.76
CA TYR A 535 15.96 -1.00 -37.66
C TYR A 535 15.28 -0.56 -36.33
N VAL A 536 14.21 -1.25 -35.91
CA VAL A 536 13.44 -0.85 -34.70
C VAL A 536 14.22 -1.06 -33.40
N LYS A 537 15.30 -1.83 -33.38
CA LYS A 537 16.25 -1.91 -32.25
C LYS A 537 16.83 -0.53 -31.89
N ARG A 538 16.95 0.39 -32.85
CA ARG A 538 17.44 1.74 -32.63
C ARG A 538 16.50 2.53 -31.70
N PHE A 539 15.20 2.25 -31.75
CA PHE A 539 14.18 2.80 -30.84
C PHE A 539 14.15 2.10 -29.47
N GLY A 540 14.92 1.01 -29.32
CA GLY A 540 15.02 0.26 -28.07
C GLY A 540 14.06 -0.91 -27.94
N PHE A 541 13.33 -1.29 -29.00
CA PHE A 541 12.49 -2.48 -28.97
C PHE A 541 13.31 -3.76 -28.91
N ASN A 542 12.79 -4.74 -28.19
CA ASN A 542 13.34 -6.09 -28.18
C ASN A 542 12.84 -6.87 -29.41
N ALA A 543 13.62 -6.88 -30.48
CA ALA A 543 13.24 -7.54 -31.73
C ALA A 543 12.99 -9.05 -31.60
N LYS A 544 13.44 -9.71 -30.51
CA LYS A 544 13.15 -11.13 -30.25
C LYS A 544 11.69 -11.39 -29.89
N LYS A 545 11.02 -10.38 -29.34
CA LYS A 545 9.59 -10.42 -28.95
C LYS A 545 8.64 -9.99 -30.08
N LEU A 546 9.18 -9.47 -31.18
CA LEU A 546 8.40 -9.02 -32.32
C LEU A 546 8.18 -10.14 -33.34
N PRO A 547 7.00 -10.23 -33.98
CA PRO A 547 6.72 -11.24 -34.98
C PRO A 547 7.59 -11.05 -36.22
N ARG A 548 8.04 -12.19 -36.80
CA ARG A 548 8.88 -12.21 -37.99
C ARG A 548 8.07 -12.40 -39.28
N ASN A 549 6.91 -11.78 -39.34
CA ASN A 549 6.00 -11.85 -40.50
C ASN A 549 5.28 -10.52 -40.72
N LEU A 550 4.46 -10.43 -41.74
CA LEU A 550 3.78 -9.20 -42.17
C LEU A 550 2.75 -8.67 -41.16
N SER A 551 2.32 -9.46 -40.19
CA SER A 551 1.42 -8.97 -39.15
C SER A 551 2.09 -7.92 -38.25
N LEU A 552 3.42 -7.83 -38.24
CA LEU A 552 4.16 -6.77 -37.58
C LEU A 552 3.71 -5.36 -38.03
N ALA A 553 3.26 -5.22 -39.33
CA ALA A 553 2.70 -3.97 -39.85
C ALA A 553 1.48 -3.47 -39.08
N LEU A 554 0.77 -4.38 -38.42
CA LEU A 554 -0.44 -4.11 -37.62
C LEU A 554 -0.13 -4.04 -36.11
N GLY A 555 1.15 -4.11 -35.72
CA GLY A 555 1.59 -4.03 -34.35
C GLY A 555 1.16 -5.22 -33.50
N THR A 556 1.25 -6.44 -34.04
CA THR A 556 0.90 -7.68 -33.31
C THR A 556 2.03 -8.16 -32.35
N GLY A 557 3.17 -7.48 -32.34
CA GLY A 557 4.23 -7.72 -31.35
C GLY A 557 3.86 -7.19 -29.97
N GLU A 558 4.42 -7.80 -28.93
CA GLU A 558 4.14 -7.39 -27.56
C GLU A 558 5.22 -6.45 -27.05
N VAL A 559 4.77 -5.33 -26.45
CA VAL A 559 5.64 -4.30 -25.85
C VAL A 559 5.01 -3.79 -24.55
N THR A 560 5.85 -3.30 -23.65
CA THR A 560 5.35 -2.62 -22.45
C THR A 560 5.04 -1.13 -22.74
N PRO A 561 4.14 -0.49 -21.96
CA PRO A 561 3.87 0.94 -22.09
C PRO A 561 5.12 1.82 -22.02
N ILE A 562 6.08 1.50 -21.13
CA ILE A 562 7.33 2.27 -21.03
C ILE A 562 8.25 2.07 -22.24
N GLU A 563 8.30 0.88 -22.82
CA GLU A 563 9.06 0.64 -24.05
C GLU A 563 8.48 1.45 -25.21
N LEU A 564 7.16 1.48 -25.35
CA LEU A 564 6.50 2.25 -26.39
C LEU A 564 6.70 3.77 -26.18
N ALA A 565 6.54 4.27 -24.96
CA ALA A 565 6.76 5.68 -24.62
C ALA A 565 8.21 6.10 -24.90
N ARG A 566 9.19 5.27 -24.50
CA ARG A 566 10.60 5.49 -24.80
C ARG A 566 10.87 5.56 -26.30
N ALA A 567 10.26 4.67 -27.06
CA ALA A 567 10.43 4.62 -28.51
C ALA A 567 9.84 5.88 -29.18
N TYR A 568 8.69 6.36 -28.74
CA TYR A 568 8.10 7.60 -29.22
C TYR A 568 8.90 8.84 -28.83
N ALA A 569 9.60 8.83 -27.68
CA ALA A 569 10.48 9.93 -27.28
C ALA A 569 11.57 10.22 -28.32
N VAL A 570 12.01 9.21 -29.07
CA VAL A 570 12.99 9.39 -30.18
C VAL A 570 12.46 10.35 -31.24
N PHE A 571 11.17 10.30 -31.57
CA PHE A 571 10.57 11.27 -32.50
C PHE A 571 10.44 12.66 -31.91
N ALA A 572 10.22 12.76 -30.59
CA ALA A 572 10.00 14.03 -29.90
C ALA A 572 11.28 14.82 -29.61
N ASN A 573 12.46 14.15 -29.60
CA ASN A 573 13.73 14.75 -29.17
C ASN A 573 14.77 14.88 -30.28
N GLY A 574 14.35 14.78 -31.54
CA GLY A 574 15.26 14.92 -32.69
C GLY A 574 16.07 13.65 -33.03
N GLY A 575 15.63 12.47 -32.56
CA GLY A 575 16.20 11.19 -32.96
C GLY A 575 17.09 10.49 -31.93
N TYR A 576 17.16 10.99 -30.72
CA TYR A 576 17.99 10.42 -29.66
C TYR A 576 17.24 9.41 -28.81
N ARG A 577 17.85 8.24 -28.60
CA ARG A 577 17.31 7.21 -27.70
C ARG A 577 17.65 7.54 -26.26
N ILE A 578 16.62 7.74 -25.44
CA ILE A 578 16.72 7.95 -24.00
C ILE A 578 16.67 6.63 -23.21
N THR A 579 17.18 6.66 -21.99
CA THR A 579 16.98 5.60 -20.99
C THR A 579 16.07 6.13 -19.89
N PRO A 580 14.85 5.58 -19.73
CA PRO A 580 13.97 6.02 -18.66
C PRO A 580 14.59 5.76 -17.28
N TYR A 581 14.51 6.74 -16.38
CA TYR A 581 14.97 6.63 -15.00
C TYR A 581 13.99 7.28 -14.03
N LEU A 582 14.06 6.85 -12.77
CA LEU A 582 13.08 7.22 -11.74
C LEU A 582 13.74 7.90 -10.54
N ILE A 583 14.95 7.49 -10.15
CA ILE A 583 15.70 8.11 -9.04
C ILE A 583 16.59 9.19 -9.62
N ASP A 584 16.43 10.41 -9.13
CA ASP A 584 17.26 11.55 -9.50
C ASP A 584 18.55 11.57 -8.68
N HIS A 585 18.41 11.61 -7.35
CA HIS A 585 19.52 11.53 -6.42
C HIS A 585 19.09 10.91 -5.08
N ILE A 586 20.10 10.49 -4.29
CA ILE A 586 19.92 9.90 -2.98
C ILE A 586 20.78 10.69 -2.02
N THR A 587 20.22 11.08 -0.86
CA THR A 587 21.00 11.69 0.22
C THR A 587 20.87 10.89 1.50
N THR A 588 21.88 10.94 2.36
CA THR A 588 21.78 10.48 3.74
C THR A 588 21.02 11.51 4.58
N GLU A 589 20.65 11.18 5.81
CA GLU A 589 20.03 12.12 6.74
C GLU A 589 20.92 13.35 7.02
N GLN A 590 22.24 13.19 6.89
CA GLN A 590 23.23 14.27 7.05
C GLN A 590 23.42 15.10 5.77
N GLY A 591 22.64 14.85 4.72
CA GLY A 591 22.69 15.61 3.46
C GLY A 591 23.86 15.25 2.54
N GLN A 592 24.61 14.18 2.81
CA GLN A 592 25.63 13.67 1.89
C GLN A 592 24.96 12.94 0.72
N SER A 593 25.34 13.29 -0.52
CA SER A 593 24.83 12.72 -1.76
C SER A 593 25.71 11.57 -2.26
#